data_a3b39e96d42d3862243bee83f8fe5ce4
#
_entry.id   a3b39e96d42d3862243bee83f8fe5ce4
#
_cell.length_a   1.000
_cell.length_b   1.000
_cell.length_c   1.000
_cell.angle_alpha   90.00
_cell.angle_beta   90.00
_cell.angle_gamma   90.00
#
_symmetry.space_group_name_H-M   'P 1'
#
loop_
_entity.id
_entity.type
_entity.pdbx_description
1 polymer ?
#
loop_
_entity_poly.entity_id
_entity_poly.type
_entity_poly.pdbx_seq_one_letter_code
_entity_poly.pdbx_strand_id
1 'polypeptide(L)'
;MKRERATRCATIALVVTVTLGVAGCDNESGVNTGKPAVSIPALPGVSAPTTTTSSKPVAAPVDFTRLLLQARDVSTTGDAYIAQPATPNPDSRPGAEVLIVNQEQTKAVSILLVALDSPAAGPSALAEAQASLTKSVNPGPPQPSIVGTGGTVVSGNSPDGAKSVTVLLFTEGSALARVEFDGLPGRPADADFVTNVGQKQAIALRVGLPAPQGTP
;
A
#
# COMPACT_ATOMS: atom_id res chain seq x y z
N MET A 1 33.59 39.58 24.86
CA MET A 1 32.86 40.07 23.68
C MET A 1 31.73 39.09 23.37
N LYS A 2 30.52 39.47 23.75
CA LYS A 2 29.28 38.68 23.63
C LYS A 2 28.63 39.01 22.31
N ARG A 3 28.44 38.04 21.38
CA ARG A 3 27.67 38.22 20.15
C ARG A 3 26.34 37.45 20.30
N GLU A 4 25.29 38.22 20.50
CA GLU A 4 23.91 37.77 20.41
C GLU A 4 23.56 37.53 18.94
N ARG A 5 23.05 36.33 18.63
CA ARG A 5 22.44 36.00 17.33
C ARG A 5 20.94 36.01 17.49
N ALA A 6 20.30 36.98 16.89
CA ALA A 6 18.86 37.14 16.82
C ALA A 6 18.22 36.02 15.98
N THR A 7 17.32 35.31 16.60
CA THR A 7 16.43 34.32 15.97
C THR A 7 15.31 35.06 15.23
N ARG A 8 15.25 34.94 13.91
CA ARG A 8 14.14 35.45 13.11
C ARG A 8 13.13 34.29 12.93
N CYS A 9 12.00 34.37 13.62
CA CYS A 9 10.84 33.54 13.35
C CYS A 9 10.16 34.05 12.07
N ALA A 10 10.13 33.23 11.02
CA ALA A 10 9.31 33.46 9.82
C ALA A 10 7.99 32.74 9.99
N THR A 11 6.92 33.49 10.22
CA THR A 11 5.55 33.00 10.27
C THR A 11 5.03 32.92 8.83
N ILE A 12 4.80 31.72 8.32
CA ILE A 12 4.15 31.50 7.03
C ILE A 12 2.66 31.32 7.30
N ALA A 13 1.87 32.32 6.85
CA ALA A 13 0.42 32.26 6.87
C ALA A 13 -0.06 31.51 5.62
N LEU A 14 -0.71 30.35 5.83
CA LEU A 14 -1.36 29.56 4.78
C LEU A 14 -2.78 30.09 4.57
N VAL A 15 -3.04 30.72 3.42
CA VAL A 15 -4.39 31.14 2.99
C VAL A 15 -5.01 30.00 2.22
N VAL A 16 -6.05 29.39 2.79
CA VAL A 16 -6.88 28.37 2.12
C VAL A 16 -8.08 29.08 1.50
N THR A 17 -8.14 29.17 0.17
CA THR A 17 -9.33 29.61 -0.58
C THR A 17 -10.17 28.39 -0.96
N VAL A 18 -11.36 28.28 -0.34
CA VAL A 18 -12.39 27.28 -0.70
C VAL A 18 -13.29 27.88 -1.79
N THR A 19 -13.25 27.31 -3.01
CA THR A 19 -14.23 27.62 -4.07
C THR A 19 -15.29 26.54 -4.10
N LEU A 20 -16.53 26.91 -3.70
CA LEU A 20 -17.71 26.07 -3.91
C LEU A 20 -18.18 26.22 -5.37
N GLY A 21 -18.07 25.14 -6.14
CA GLY A 21 -18.70 24.99 -7.46
C GLY A 21 -20.01 24.24 -7.32
N VAL A 22 -21.14 24.90 -7.55
CA VAL A 22 -22.47 24.30 -7.67
C VAL A 22 -22.69 23.98 -9.14
N ALA A 23 -22.80 22.70 -9.51
CA ALA A 23 -23.25 22.25 -10.83
C ALA A 23 -24.63 21.60 -10.67
N GLY A 24 -25.64 22.25 -11.25
CA GLY A 24 -27.01 21.78 -11.29
C GLY A 24 -27.17 20.62 -12.26
N CYS A 25 -27.99 19.64 -11.85
CA CYS A 25 -28.51 18.59 -12.73
C CYS A 25 -29.90 18.99 -13.22
N ASP A 26 -30.02 19.27 -14.52
CA ASP A 26 -31.29 19.34 -15.19
C ASP A 26 -31.79 17.94 -15.54
N ASN A 27 -32.93 17.57 -14.96
CA ASN A 27 -33.63 16.34 -15.23
C ASN A 27 -34.80 16.66 -16.15
N GLU A 28 -34.65 16.50 -17.47
CA GLU A 28 -35.74 16.61 -18.42
C GLU A 28 -36.51 15.29 -18.52
N SER A 29 -37.68 15.31 -17.95
CA SER A 29 -38.71 14.26 -18.12
C SER A 29 -39.39 14.41 -19.49
N GLY A 30 -38.95 13.61 -20.47
CA GLY A 30 -39.65 13.47 -21.76
C GLY A 30 -40.94 12.66 -21.63
N VAL A 31 -42.06 13.32 -21.69
CA VAL A 31 -43.41 12.69 -21.81
C VAL A 31 -43.56 12.13 -23.22
N ASN A 32 -43.63 10.81 -23.36
CA ASN A 32 -43.89 10.16 -24.65
C ASN A 32 -45.37 9.82 -24.78
N THR A 33 -46.06 10.64 -25.58
CA THR A 33 -47.47 10.45 -25.97
C THR A 33 -47.61 9.27 -26.92
N GLY A 34 -48.61 8.47 -26.65
CA GLY A 34 -48.91 7.18 -27.23
C GLY A 34 -49.08 7.11 -28.75
N LYS A 35 -48.70 5.95 -29.24
CA LYS A 35 -49.11 5.44 -30.56
C LYS A 35 -49.62 4.01 -30.36
N PRO A 36 -50.75 3.62 -31.00
CA PRO A 36 -51.39 2.33 -30.72
C PRO A 36 -50.55 1.15 -31.25
N ALA A 37 -50.45 0.13 -30.42
CA ALA A 37 -49.81 -1.13 -30.76
C ALA A 37 -50.66 -1.91 -31.76
N VAL A 38 -50.09 -2.22 -32.91
CA VAL A 38 -50.60 -3.22 -33.86
C VAL A 38 -50.18 -4.58 -33.35
N SER A 39 -51.16 -5.40 -32.94
CA SER A 39 -50.91 -6.78 -32.53
C SER A 39 -50.66 -7.64 -33.76
N ILE A 40 -49.46 -8.20 -33.87
CA ILE A 40 -49.06 -9.22 -34.82
C ILE A 40 -49.26 -10.59 -34.15
N PRO A 41 -49.96 -11.56 -34.78
CA PRO A 41 -50.14 -12.90 -34.19
C PRO A 41 -48.82 -13.64 -34.09
N ALA A 42 -48.55 -14.25 -32.95
CA ALA A 42 -47.39 -15.05 -32.67
C ALA A 42 -47.35 -16.33 -33.52
N LEU A 43 -46.30 -16.52 -34.31
CA LEU A 43 -45.99 -17.82 -34.94
C LEU A 43 -45.40 -18.78 -33.86
N PRO A 44 -45.88 -20.02 -33.79
CA PRO A 44 -45.31 -21.00 -32.85
C PRO A 44 -44.01 -21.57 -33.41
N GLY A 45 -42.98 -21.55 -32.57
CA GLY A 45 -41.84 -22.45 -32.66
C GLY A 45 -40.56 -21.92 -33.31
N VAL A 46 -39.92 -20.90 -32.69
CA VAL A 46 -38.44 -20.83 -32.74
C VAL A 46 -37.98 -20.44 -31.35
N SER A 47 -37.48 -21.42 -30.58
CA SER A 47 -36.76 -21.15 -29.34
C SER A 47 -35.46 -20.51 -29.73
N ALA A 48 -35.31 -19.20 -29.50
CA ALA A 48 -34.03 -18.52 -29.62
C ALA A 48 -33.05 -19.13 -28.60
N PRO A 49 -31.79 -19.44 -28.97
CA PRO A 49 -30.83 -19.84 -27.99
C PRO A 49 -30.56 -18.67 -27.02
N THR A 50 -30.95 -18.89 -25.78
CA THR A 50 -30.59 -17.97 -24.68
C THR A 50 -29.08 -18.08 -24.51
N THR A 51 -28.34 -17.18 -25.14
CA THR A 51 -26.92 -16.98 -24.82
C THR A 51 -26.83 -16.43 -23.40
N THR A 52 -26.72 -17.36 -22.46
CA THR A 52 -26.36 -17.02 -21.08
C THR A 52 -24.91 -16.51 -21.16
N THR A 53 -24.73 -15.22 -21.27
CA THR A 53 -23.42 -14.60 -21.09
C THR A 53 -23.06 -14.83 -19.63
N SER A 54 -22.32 -15.90 -19.36
CA SER A 54 -21.72 -16.15 -18.06
C SER A 54 -20.68 -15.06 -17.81
N SER A 55 -21.11 -13.95 -17.23
CA SER A 55 -20.16 -12.95 -16.71
C SER A 55 -19.39 -13.63 -15.59
N LYS A 56 -18.11 -13.93 -15.84
CA LYS A 56 -17.15 -14.39 -14.83
C LYS A 56 -17.28 -13.44 -13.64
N PRO A 57 -17.52 -13.94 -12.40
CA PRO A 57 -17.59 -13.06 -11.24
C PRO A 57 -16.30 -12.24 -11.15
N VAL A 58 -16.42 -10.92 -11.20
CA VAL A 58 -15.30 -10.02 -10.92
C VAL A 58 -14.98 -10.22 -9.45
N ALA A 59 -13.79 -10.76 -9.16
CA ALA A 59 -13.34 -10.92 -7.78
C ALA A 59 -13.37 -9.56 -7.07
N ALA A 60 -13.90 -9.54 -5.84
CA ALA A 60 -13.90 -8.32 -5.03
C ALA A 60 -12.45 -7.82 -4.84
N PRO A 61 -12.24 -6.50 -4.83
CA PRO A 61 -10.92 -5.93 -4.57
C PRO A 61 -10.36 -6.45 -3.24
N VAL A 62 -9.06 -6.77 -3.21
CA VAL A 62 -8.38 -7.20 -1.99
C VAL A 62 -8.28 -6.03 -1.03
N ASP A 63 -8.71 -6.21 0.20
CA ASP A 63 -8.49 -5.25 1.28
C ASP A 63 -7.10 -5.47 1.90
N PHE A 64 -6.13 -4.71 1.43
CA PHE A 64 -4.74 -4.80 1.89
C PHE A 64 -4.55 -4.35 3.34
N THR A 65 -5.48 -3.56 3.91
CA THR A 65 -5.35 -3.13 5.32
C THR A 65 -5.41 -4.32 6.28
N ARG A 66 -6.13 -5.38 5.91
CA ARG A 66 -6.26 -6.63 6.68
C ARG A 66 -5.01 -7.52 6.60
N LEU A 67 -4.13 -7.25 5.65
CA LEU A 67 -2.89 -7.99 5.42
C LEU A 67 -1.68 -7.36 6.13
N LEU A 68 -1.84 -6.16 6.68
CA LEU A 68 -0.79 -5.48 7.45
C LEU A 68 -0.63 -6.15 8.82
N LEU A 69 0.61 -6.21 9.29
CA LEU A 69 0.90 -6.62 10.67
C LEU A 69 0.30 -5.64 11.68
N GLN A 70 -0.04 -6.17 12.84
CA GLN A 70 -0.50 -5.40 13.98
C GLN A 70 0.66 -5.12 14.95
N ALA A 71 0.48 -4.16 15.86
CA ALA A 71 1.48 -3.82 16.85
C ALA A 71 1.99 -5.04 17.66
N ARG A 72 1.10 -5.98 18.01
CA ARG A 72 1.44 -7.21 18.73
C ARG A 72 2.39 -8.13 17.94
N ASP A 73 2.34 -8.08 16.60
CA ASP A 73 3.16 -8.93 15.74
C ASP A 73 4.60 -8.42 15.66
N VAL A 74 4.79 -7.11 15.92
CA VAL A 74 6.09 -6.41 15.93
C VAL A 74 6.67 -6.33 17.34
N SER A 75 5.80 -6.27 18.37
CA SER A 75 6.24 -6.15 19.77
C SER A 75 7.09 -7.35 20.21
N THR A 76 8.09 -7.06 21.06
CA THR A 76 8.99 -8.05 21.67
C THR A 76 8.92 -7.95 23.19
N THR A 77 9.53 -8.91 23.89
CA THR A 77 9.70 -8.83 25.34
C THR A 77 10.61 -7.66 25.68
N GLY A 78 10.08 -6.57 26.18
CA GLY A 78 10.82 -5.36 26.56
C GLY A 78 10.74 -4.20 25.56
N ASP A 79 10.07 -4.37 24.42
CA ASP A 79 9.84 -3.29 23.46
C ASP A 79 8.39 -3.38 22.90
N ALA A 80 7.48 -2.67 23.53
CA ALA A 80 6.08 -2.64 23.13
C ALA A 80 5.85 -1.57 22.06
N TYR A 81 5.05 -1.93 21.04
CA TYR A 81 4.74 -1.06 19.91
C TYR A 81 3.25 -0.71 19.87
N ILE A 82 2.94 0.41 19.25
CA ILE A 82 1.58 0.92 19.01
C ILE A 82 1.46 1.21 17.52
N ALA A 83 0.43 0.64 16.87
CA ALA A 83 0.13 0.90 15.48
C ALA A 83 -0.74 2.15 15.33
N GLN A 84 -0.43 2.98 14.34
CA GLN A 84 -1.32 4.04 13.89
C GLN A 84 -2.43 3.46 13.00
N PRO A 85 -3.51 4.20 12.74
CA PRO A 85 -4.52 3.76 11.79
C PRO A 85 -3.90 3.46 10.41
N ALA A 86 -4.27 2.32 9.83
CA ALA A 86 -3.81 1.95 8.50
C ALA A 86 -4.40 2.88 7.43
N THR A 87 -3.58 3.28 6.47
CA THR A 87 -3.97 4.08 5.32
C THR A 87 -4.21 3.16 4.12
N PRO A 88 -5.44 3.03 3.61
CA PRO A 88 -5.69 2.30 2.38
C PRO A 88 -5.26 3.11 1.16
N ASN A 89 -4.79 2.43 0.12
CA ASN A 89 -4.44 2.99 -1.17
C ASN A 89 -3.53 4.23 -1.09
N PRO A 90 -2.36 4.14 -0.42
CA PRO A 90 -1.44 5.26 -0.30
C PRO A 90 -1.00 5.72 -1.70
N ASP A 91 -0.87 7.04 -1.88
CA ASP A 91 -0.54 7.68 -3.16
C ASP A 91 -1.47 7.25 -4.33
N SER A 92 -2.74 6.94 -4.03
CA SER A 92 -3.73 6.45 -5.00
C SER A 92 -3.34 5.13 -5.68
N ARG A 93 -2.42 4.36 -5.10
CA ARG A 93 -2.05 3.02 -5.56
C ARG A 93 -2.82 1.96 -4.77
N PRO A 94 -3.35 0.92 -5.42
CA PRO A 94 -3.95 -0.19 -4.69
C PRO A 94 -2.95 -0.81 -3.71
N GLY A 95 -3.32 -0.87 -2.43
CA GLY A 95 -2.42 -1.32 -1.37
C GLY A 95 -2.84 -0.81 -0.01
N ALA A 96 -1.92 -0.84 0.95
CA ALA A 96 -2.12 -0.27 2.28
C ALA A 96 -0.80 0.07 2.96
N GLU A 97 -0.84 0.99 3.90
CA GLU A 97 0.31 1.39 4.71
C GLU A 97 -0.07 1.46 6.19
N VAL A 98 0.88 1.14 7.06
CA VAL A 98 0.78 1.35 8.51
C VAL A 98 2.11 1.80 9.08
N LEU A 99 2.06 2.72 10.03
CA LEU A 99 3.19 3.10 10.88
C LEU A 99 3.00 2.52 12.28
N ILE A 100 4.00 1.83 12.78
CA ILE A 100 4.01 1.16 14.08
C ILE A 100 5.21 1.69 14.86
N VAL A 101 4.97 2.37 15.98
CA VAL A 101 6.00 3.09 16.75
C VAL A 101 6.12 2.46 18.14
N ASN A 102 7.34 2.30 18.65
CA ASN A 102 7.50 1.84 20.03
C ASN A 102 7.07 2.92 21.04
N GLN A 103 6.76 2.51 22.27
CA GLN A 103 6.26 3.42 23.31
C GLN A 103 7.22 4.56 23.62
N GLU A 104 8.52 4.33 23.49
CA GLU A 104 9.57 5.35 23.74
C GLU A 104 9.76 6.30 22.54
N GLN A 105 9.08 6.06 21.41
CA GLN A 105 9.20 6.82 20.17
C GLN A 105 10.65 6.89 19.62
N THR A 106 11.45 5.89 19.94
CA THR A 106 12.83 5.77 19.49
C THR A 106 13.01 4.83 18.31
N LYS A 107 11.98 4.01 18.03
CA LYS A 107 11.96 3.05 16.92
C LYS A 107 10.60 3.10 16.22
N ALA A 108 10.62 2.92 14.91
CA ALA A 108 9.41 2.77 14.12
C ALA A 108 9.56 1.66 13.09
N VAL A 109 8.43 1.04 12.74
CA VAL A 109 8.31 0.10 11.62
C VAL A 109 7.19 0.61 10.73
N SER A 110 7.54 1.00 9.50
CA SER A 110 6.58 1.36 8.46
C SER A 110 6.43 0.18 7.51
N ILE A 111 5.20 -0.23 7.24
CA ILE A 111 4.89 -1.33 6.31
C ILE A 111 4.03 -0.76 5.20
N LEU A 112 4.54 -0.80 3.98
CA LEU A 112 3.84 -0.44 2.75
C LEU A 112 3.63 -1.70 1.91
N LEU A 113 2.38 -2.00 1.60
CA LEU A 113 1.97 -3.05 0.66
C LEU A 113 1.44 -2.40 -0.62
N VAL A 114 1.92 -2.86 -1.76
CA VAL A 114 1.46 -2.41 -3.09
C VAL A 114 0.95 -3.63 -3.87
N ALA A 115 -0.27 -3.53 -4.37
CA ALA A 115 -0.80 -4.56 -5.27
C ALA A 115 -0.06 -4.55 -6.61
N LEU A 116 0.23 -5.72 -7.12
CA LEU A 116 0.78 -5.94 -8.45
C LEU A 116 -0.30 -6.55 -9.35
N ASP A 117 -0.26 -6.25 -10.63
CA ASP A 117 -1.19 -6.82 -11.62
C ASP A 117 -1.07 -8.35 -11.70
N SER A 118 0.13 -8.87 -11.47
CA SER A 118 0.41 -10.30 -11.42
C SER A 118 1.70 -10.58 -10.65
N PRO A 119 1.95 -11.82 -10.21
CA PRO A 119 3.23 -12.21 -9.63
C PRO A 119 4.42 -11.99 -10.58
N ALA A 120 4.20 -12.05 -11.88
CA ALA A 120 5.24 -11.83 -12.90
C ALA A 120 5.76 -10.37 -12.91
N ALA A 121 5.01 -9.40 -12.41
CA ALA A 121 5.45 -8.01 -12.26
C ALA A 121 6.43 -7.82 -11.08
N GLY A 122 6.61 -8.83 -10.22
CA GLY A 122 7.43 -8.74 -9.03
C GLY A 122 8.86 -8.26 -9.24
N PRO A 123 9.65 -8.85 -10.17
CA PRO A 123 11.04 -8.45 -10.38
C PRO A 123 11.19 -6.98 -10.80
N SER A 124 10.32 -6.48 -11.67
CA SER A 124 10.36 -5.06 -12.09
C SER A 124 9.93 -4.13 -10.95
N ALA A 125 8.90 -4.49 -10.19
CA ALA A 125 8.47 -3.73 -9.02
C ALA A 125 9.57 -3.65 -7.94
N LEU A 126 10.29 -4.74 -7.69
CA LEU A 126 11.44 -4.74 -6.78
C LEU A 126 12.57 -3.82 -7.27
N ALA A 127 12.89 -3.85 -8.55
CA ALA A 127 13.92 -2.99 -9.12
C ALA A 127 13.54 -1.49 -8.99
N GLU A 128 12.29 -1.13 -9.26
CA GLU A 128 11.78 0.24 -9.06
C GLU A 128 11.81 0.66 -7.58
N ALA A 129 11.38 -0.24 -6.69
CA ALA A 129 11.42 0.02 -5.26
C ALA A 129 12.85 0.24 -4.76
N GLN A 130 13.82 -0.58 -5.20
CA GLN A 130 15.23 -0.42 -4.88
C GLN A 130 15.79 0.92 -5.40
N ALA A 131 15.48 1.29 -6.64
CA ALA A 131 15.92 2.56 -7.22
C ALA A 131 15.36 3.78 -6.46
N SER A 132 14.18 3.64 -5.85
CA SER A 132 13.54 4.70 -5.08
C SER A 132 14.11 4.89 -3.66
N LEU A 133 14.91 3.95 -3.15
CA LEU A 133 15.40 3.97 -1.76
C LEU A 133 16.26 5.20 -1.45
N THR A 134 16.99 5.73 -2.42
CA THR A 134 17.82 6.94 -2.24
C THR A 134 17.05 8.17 -1.81
N LYS A 135 15.72 8.16 -1.93
CA LYS A 135 14.85 9.25 -1.47
C LYS A 135 14.65 9.24 0.05
N SER A 136 14.73 8.07 0.68
CA SER A 136 14.44 7.88 2.11
C SER A 136 15.64 7.42 2.92
N VAL A 137 16.66 6.87 2.26
CA VAL A 137 17.86 6.37 2.92
C VAL A 137 19.10 6.66 2.06
N ASN A 138 20.24 6.98 2.72
CA ASN A 138 21.56 6.91 2.11
C ASN A 138 22.00 5.44 2.16
N PRO A 139 21.77 4.65 1.09
CA PRO A 139 21.83 3.20 1.17
C PRO A 139 23.28 2.70 1.23
N GLY A 140 23.51 1.72 2.10
CA GLY A 140 24.65 0.81 1.97
C GLY A 140 24.41 -0.24 0.88
N PRO A 141 25.33 -1.20 0.71
CA PRO A 141 25.19 -2.26 -0.27
C PRO A 141 23.96 -3.15 0.04
N PRO A 142 23.13 -3.50 -0.97
CA PRO A 142 22.04 -4.44 -0.80
C PRO A 142 22.54 -5.82 -0.37
N GLN A 143 21.83 -6.44 0.57
CA GLN A 143 22.09 -7.80 1.04
C GLN A 143 20.89 -8.69 0.70
N PRO A 144 21.09 -9.93 0.24
CA PRO A 144 19.99 -10.85 -0.01
C PRO A 144 19.29 -11.23 1.30
N SER A 145 17.97 -11.43 1.25
CA SER A 145 17.15 -11.89 2.36
C SER A 145 16.36 -13.14 1.98
N ILE A 146 16.09 -13.99 2.97
CA ILE A 146 15.28 -15.20 2.81
C ILE A 146 13.78 -14.92 2.86
N VAL A 147 13.39 -13.65 3.03
CA VAL A 147 11.97 -13.26 3.16
C VAL A 147 11.32 -13.11 1.80
N GLY A 148 10.22 -13.80 1.57
CA GLY A 148 9.44 -13.73 0.34
C GLY A 148 10.22 -14.09 -0.92
N THR A 149 9.84 -13.53 -2.05
CA THR A 149 10.52 -13.71 -3.34
C THR A 149 11.35 -12.47 -3.66
N GLY A 150 12.63 -12.64 -4.02
CA GLY A 150 13.55 -11.56 -4.33
C GLY A 150 13.90 -10.65 -3.15
N GLY A 151 13.79 -11.20 -1.92
CA GLY A 151 14.04 -10.48 -0.68
C GLY A 151 15.40 -9.79 -0.66
N THR A 152 15.41 -8.50 -0.30
CA THR A 152 16.62 -7.68 -0.23
C THR A 152 16.53 -6.75 0.98
N VAL A 153 17.60 -6.67 1.76
CA VAL A 153 17.76 -5.72 2.87
C VAL A 153 18.79 -4.67 2.50
N VAL A 154 18.46 -3.41 2.76
CA VAL A 154 19.38 -2.27 2.60
C VAL A 154 19.38 -1.48 3.90
N SER A 155 20.54 -1.27 4.48
CA SER A 155 20.71 -0.44 5.69
C SER A 155 21.51 0.80 5.38
N GLY A 156 21.21 1.89 6.09
CA GLY A 156 21.89 3.17 5.96
C GLY A 156 21.40 4.16 6.99
N ASN A 157 21.52 5.44 6.66
CA ASN A 157 20.97 6.54 7.47
C ASN A 157 19.95 7.30 6.65
N SER A 158 19.00 7.97 7.32
CA SER A 158 18.14 8.96 6.66
C SER A 158 18.98 10.04 5.97
N PRO A 159 18.47 10.73 4.94
CA PRO A 159 19.24 11.74 4.20
C PRO A 159 19.78 12.87 5.06
N ASP A 160 19.10 13.21 6.16
CA ASP A 160 19.52 14.21 7.17
C ASP A 160 20.44 13.62 8.26
N GLY A 161 20.69 12.31 8.25
CA GLY A 161 21.50 11.60 9.25
C GLY A 161 20.83 11.45 10.62
N ALA A 162 19.56 11.86 10.77
CA ALA A 162 18.86 11.88 12.05
C ALA A 162 18.44 10.49 12.54
N LYS A 163 18.41 9.49 11.64
CA LYS A 163 17.98 8.13 11.95
C LYS A 163 18.89 7.10 11.27
N SER A 164 19.03 5.92 11.88
CA SER A 164 19.40 4.71 11.16
C SER A 164 18.15 4.13 10.50
N VAL A 165 18.24 3.75 9.24
CA VAL A 165 17.13 3.21 8.44
C VAL A 165 17.56 1.86 7.88
N THR A 166 16.72 0.84 8.08
CA THR A 166 16.87 -0.47 7.42
C THR A 166 15.60 -0.75 6.63
N VAL A 167 15.73 -1.05 5.34
CA VAL A 167 14.61 -1.36 4.46
C VAL A 167 14.70 -2.79 3.98
N LEU A 168 13.65 -3.56 4.20
CA LEU A 168 13.43 -4.88 3.62
C LEU A 168 12.42 -4.76 2.48
N LEU A 169 12.81 -5.22 1.29
CA LEU A 169 11.96 -5.32 0.11
C LEU A 169 11.76 -6.77 -0.27
N PHE A 170 10.55 -7.18 -0.58
CA PHE A 170 10.25 -8.51 -1.11
C PHE A 170 8.90 -8.53 -1.82
N THR A 171 8.63 -9.58 -2.58
CA THR A 171 7.30 -9.87 -3.13
C THR A 171 6.75 -11.17 -2.56
N GLU A 172 5.42 -11.25 -2.45
CA GLU A 172 4.71 -12.47 -2.13
C GLU A 172 3.41 -12.49 -2.96
N GLY A 173 3.26 -13.47 -3.83
CA GLY A 173 2.14 -13.52 -4.79
C GLY A 173 2.08 -12.25 -5.64
N SER A 174 0.91 -11.61 -5.70
CA SER A 174 0.68 -10.35 -6.41
C SER A 174 0.82 -9.12 -5.51
N ALA A 175 1.75 -9.13 -4.58
CA ALA A 175 2.05 -7.97 -3.73
C ALA A 175 3.55 -7.72 -3.61
N LEU A 176 3.93 -6.43 -3.63
CA LEU A 176 5.21 -5.93 -3.18
C LEU A 176 5.08 -5.45 -1.74
N ALA A 177 6.00 -5.84 -0.89
CA ALA A 177 6.12 -5.35 0.48
C ALA A 177 7.40 -4.55 0.64
N ARG A 178 7.29 -3.35 1.23
CA ARG A 178 8.39 -2.55 1.75
C ARG A 178 8.20 -2.42 3.25
N VAL A 179 9.14 -2.93 4.01
CA VAL A 179 9.17 -2.80 5.46
C VAL A 179 10.38 -1.96 5.83
N GLU A 180 10.15 -0.78 6.40
CA GLU A 180 11.19 0.14 6.82
C GLU A 180 11.26 0.18 8.34
N PHE A 181 12.48 0.06 8.85
CA PHE A 181 12.79 0.07 10.27
C PHE A 181 13.62 1.32 10.57
N ASP A 182 13.06 2.22 11.33
CA ASP A 182 13.73 3.42 11.82
C ASP A 182 14.26 3.19 13.24
N GLY A 183 15.45 3.66 13.49
CA GLY A 183 16.08 3.65 14.81
C GLY A 183 16.87 4.92 15.10
N LEU A 184 17.44 5.02 16.30
CA LEU A 184 18.33 6.12 16.65
C LEU A 184 19.59 6.11 15.76
N PRO A 185 20.24 7.25 15.53
CA PRO A 185 21.47 7.33 14.74
C PRO A 185 22.53 6.34 15.23
N GLY A 186 23.15 5.60 14.32
CA GLY A 186 24.15 4.59 14.62
C GLY A 186 23.59 3.30 15.26
N ARG A 187 22.26 3.14 15.31
CA ARG A 187 21.60 1.94 15.84
C ARG A 187 20.63 1.37 14.80
N PRO A 188 21.13 0.67 13.78
CA PRO A 188 20.29 0.00 12.81
C PRO A 188 19.45 -1.10 13.48
N ALA A 189 18.35 -1.47 12.84
CA ALA A 189 17.52 -2.58 13.31
C ALA A 189 18.31 -3.89 13.33
N ASP A 190 18.06 -4.70 14.35
CA ASP A 190 18.65 -6.03 14.47
C ASP A 190 18.22 -6.93 13.30
N ALA A 191 19.16 -7.71 12.73
CA ALA A 191 18.92 -8.52 11.55
C ALA A 191 17.88 -9.63 11.79
N ASP A 192 17.85 -10.23 12.99
CA ASP A 192 16.87 -11.26 13.34
C ASP A 192 15.49 -10.64 13.50
N PHE A 193 15.40 -9.43 14.06
CA PHE A 193 14.15 -8.67 14.15
C PHE A 193 13.60 -8.33 12.77
N VAL A 194 14.44 -7.81 11.87
CA VAL A 194 14.07 -7.50 10.47
C VAL A 194 13.55 -8.75 9.77
N THR A 195 14.26 -9.86 9.90
CA THR A 195 13.88 -11.15 9.30
C THR A 195 12.56 -11.67 9.87
N ASN A 196 12.39 -11.63 11.19
CA ASN A 196 11.18 -12.12 11.87
C ASN A 196 9.93 -11.32 11.46
N VAL A 197 10.01 -9.98 11.48
CA VAL A 197 8.90 -9.11 11.05
C VAL A 197 8.59 -9.36 9.58
N GLY A 198 9.61 -9.43 8.74
CA GLY A 198 9.45 -9.70 7.31
C GLY A 198 8.79 -11.05 7.03
N GLN A 199 9.18 -12.12 7.73
CA GLN A 199 8.56 -13.45 7.58
C GLN A 199 7.09 -13.44 7.98
N LYS A 200 6.73 -12.77 9.09
CA LYS A 200 5.34 -12.61 9.51
C LYS A 200 4.52 -11.88 8.44
N GLN A 201 5.07 -10.81 7.86
CA GLN A 201 4.40 -10.09 6.79
C GLN A 201 4.27 -10.94 5.51
N ALA A 202 5.28 -11.72 5.14
CA ALA A 202 5.19 -12.64 4.01
C ALA A 202 4.12 -13.72 4.23
N ILE A 203 4.00 -14.26 5.45
CA ILE A 203 2.95 -15.22 5.80
C ILE A 203 1.56 -14.56 5.69
N ALA A 204 1.38 -13.34 6.22
CA ALA A 204 0.11 -12.62 6.13
C ALA A 204 -0.32 -12.42 4.67
N LEU A 205 0.61 -12.06 3.78
CA LEU A 205 0.35 -11.92 2.35
C LEU A 205 0.01 -13.29 1.71
N ARG A 206 0.80 -14.33 1.98
CA ARG A 206 0.58 -15.68 1.42
C ARG A 206 -0.78 -16.26 1.76
N VAL A 207 -1.25 -16.00 2.98
CA VAL A 207 -2.55 -16.54 3.46
C VAL A 207 -3.72 -15.66 3.00
N GLY A 208 -3.50 -14.35 2.91
CA GLY A 208 -4.59 -13.39 2.68
C GLY A 208 -4.78 -12.96 1.23
N LEU A 209 -3.78 -13.14 0.36
CA LEU A 209 -3.94 -12.87 -1.07
C LEU A 209 -4.73 -13.99 -1.77
N PRO A 210 -5.57 -13.66 -2.76
CA PRO A 210 -6.23 -14.68 -3.58
C PRO A 210 -5.17 -15.51 -4.29
N ALA A 211 -5.46 -16.80 -4.43
CA ALA A 211 -4.62 -17.70 -5.21
C ALA A 211 -4.46 -17.17 -6.65
N PRO A 212 -3.27 -17.31 -7.27
CA PRO A 212 -3.09 -16.96 -8.67
C PRO A 212 -4.18 -17.63 -9.51
N GLN A 213 -4.94 -16.85 -10.27
CA GLN A 213 -5.89 -17.40 -11.22
C GLN A 213 -5.05 -18.14 -12.28
N GLY A 214 -5.11 -19.47 -12.27
CA GLY A 214 -4.44 -20.27 -13.30
C GLY A 214 -4.84 -19.75 -14.66
N THR A 215 -3.86 -19.47 -15.52
CA THR A 215 -4.09 -19.21 -16.94
C THR A 215 -4.64 -20.51 -17.53
N PRO A 216 -5.77 -20.49 -18.23
CA PRO A 216 -6.35 -21.68 -18.88
C PRO A 216 -5.42 -22.26 -19.94
#